data_2bf2419515abd57bd0304328bec27476
#
_entry.id   2bf2419515abd57bd0304328bec27476
#
_cell.length_a   1.000
_cell.length_b   1.000
_cell.length_c   1.000
_cell.angle_alpha   90.00
_cell.angle_beta   90.00
_cell.angle_gamma   90.00
#
_symmetry.space_group_name_H-M   'P 1'
#
loop_
_entity.id
_entity.type
_entity.pdbx_description
1 polymer ?
#
loop_
_entity_poly.entity_id
_entity_poly.type
_entity_poly.pdbx_seq_one_letter_code
_entity_poly.pdbx_strand_id
1 'polypeptide(L)'
;MKYSITLASFRKIEPLEETLEKLALLQHLDAIEVYGEPEQLDTKKLRAILSSYNMPVCGITGMWGAISKDGWKRKLLSSDLALVQAAQKYVYDCIRMCNILDGKEMNICLFADDMPGFDKTHGAITAQEKKSFTAKAIPIMIQLCKVAKDSGVKLVLEPLNRYSTPYCATAKDALAIAQQVESLGILLDTFHMNIEEDSFADAIQSCRGFLQHTHFADNNRKMPGFAHIDFYAIVKSLHAIGYSGYVSFEPNISDRNYEFTIKHSLEFIRQIELQSKSVTTAV
;
A
#
# COMPACT_ATOMS: atom_id res chain seq x y z
N MET A 1 0.32 -16.50 4.84
CA MET A 1 -0.10 -15.13 4.48
C MET A 1 -1.50 -15.16 3.90
N LYS A 2 -2.18 -14.03 3.80
CA LYS A 2 -3.48 -13.86 3.12
C LYS A 2 -3.26 -13.08 1.83
N TYR A 3 -4.07 -13.34 0.82
CA TYR A 3 -3.90 -12.72 -0.51
C TYR A 3 -5.06 -11.80 -0.85
N SER A 4 -4.75 -10.60 -1.30
CA SER A 4 -5.72 -9.60 -1.77
C SER A 4 -5.24 -8.95 -3.07
N ILE A 5 -6.09 -8.13 -3.66
CA ILE A 5 -5.75 -7.31 -4.82
C ILE A 5 -6.39 -5.93 -4.65
N THR A 6 -5.67 -4.88 -5.04
CA THR A 6 -6.23 -3.53 -5.00
C THR A 6 -7.11 -3.24 -6.21
N LEU A 7 -8.31 -2.74 -5.95
CA LEU A 7 -9.22 -2.27 -6.99
C LEU A 7 -8.68 -1.02 -7.73
N ALA A 8 -7.68 -0.35 -7.17
CA ALA A 8 -7.01 0.76 -7.84
C ALA A 8 -6.40 0.36 -9.19
N SER A 9 -5.95 -0.90 -9.32
CA SER A 9 -5.36 -1.45 -10.54
C SER A 9 -6.31 -1.48 -11.74
N PHE A 10 -7.63 -1.49 -11.51
CA PHE A 10 -8.65 -1.70 -12.55
C PHE A 10 -9.40 -0.44 -12.97
N ARG A 11 -9.24 0.69 -12.25
CA ARG A 11 -10.06 1.91 -12.43
C ARG A 11 -10.15 2.48 -13.85
N LYS A 12 -9.17 2.20 -14.70
CA LYS A 12 -9.11 2.68 -16.09
C LYS A 12 -9.49 1.62 -17.12
N ILE A 13 -9.79 0.41 -16.66
CA ILE A 13 -9.94 -0.75 -17.54
C ILE A 13 -11.42 -1.02 -17.81
N GLU A 14 -12.23 -1.03 -16.76
CA GLU A 14 -13.66 -1.33 -16.85
C GLU A 14 -14.42 -0.77 -15.63
N PRO A 15 -15.77 -0.76 -15.68
CA PRO A 15 -16.59 -0.37 -14.54
C PRO A 15 -16.33 -1.24 -13.32
N LEU A 16 -16.45 -0.66 -12.13
CA LEU A 16 -16.19 -1.34 -10.86
C LEU A 16 -17.04 -2.61 -10.68
N GLU A 17 -18.31 -2.57 -11.06
CA GLU A 17 -19.22 -3.70 -10.95
C GLU A 17 -18.74 -4.89 -11.79
N GLU A 18 -18.29 -4.67 -13.03
CA GLU A 18 -17.73 -5.72 -13.90
C GLU A 18 -16.45 -6.32 -13.29
N THR A 19 -15.56 -5.45 -12.75
CA THR A 19 -14.35 -5.91 -12.05
C THR A 19 -14.70 -6.81 -10.87
N LEU A 20 -15.66 -6.41 -10.03
CA LEU A 20 -16.05 -7.19 -8.85
C LEU A 20 -16.67 -8.53 -9.23
N GLU A 21 -17.49 -8.58 -10.27
CA GLU A 21 -18.07 -9.83 -10.79
C GLU A 21 -16.97 -10.82 -11.22
N LYS A 22 -15.99 -10.35 -12.00
CA LYS A 22 -14.85 -11.17 -12.45
C LYS A 22 -13.98 -11.63 -11.28
N LEU A 23 -13.65 -10.73 -10.34
CA LEU A 23 -12.83 -11.08 -9.17
C LEU A 23 -13.53 -12.07 -8.25
N ALA A 24 -14.86 -11.99 -8.12
CA ALA A 24 -15.64 -12.93 -7.33
C ALA A 24 -15.58 -14.38 -7.88
N LEU A 25 -15.38 -14.54 -9.19
CA LEU A 25 -15.18 -15.84 -9.83
C LEU A 25 -13.77 -16.41 -9.61
N LEU A 26 -12.81 -15.56 -9.23
CA LEU A 26 -11.44 -15.98 -8.93
C LEU A 26 -11.34 -16.48 -7.47
N GLN A 27 -11.80 -17.66 -7.18
CA GLN A 27 -11.98 -18.31 -5.85
C GLN A 27 -10.73 -18.33 -4.92
N HIS A 28 -9.71 -17.51 -5.17
CA HIS A 28 -8.40 -17.64 -4.51
C HIS A 28 -7.91 -16.37 -3.80
N LEU A 29 -8.69 -15.30 -3.83
CA LEU A 29 -8.42 -14.10 -3.06
C LEU A 29 -9.13 -14.20 -1.69
N ASP A 30 -8.39 -13.87 -0.63
CA ASP A 30 -8.94 -13.84 0.74
C ASP A 30 -9.69 -12.52 1.01
N ALA A 31 -9.35 -11.46 0.28
CA ALA A 31 -9.97 -10.14 0.39
C ALA A 31 -9.68 -9.29 -0.86
N ILE A 32 -10.27 -8.11 -0.90
CA ILE A 32 -9.88 -7.02 -1.81
C ILE A 32 -9.44 -5.81 -1.03
N GLU A 33 -8.69 -4.95 -1.68
CA GLU A 33 -8.32 -3.64 -1.17
C GLU A 33 -9.00 -2.56 -2.02
N VAL A 34 -9.73 -1.65 -1.37
CA VAL A 34 -10.54 -0.64 -2.06
C VAL A 34 -9.74 0.65 -2.20
N TYR A 35 -9.80 1.31 -3.34
CA TYR A 35 -9.14 2.60 -3.51
C TYR A 35 -9.83 3.73 -2.72
N GLY A 36 -9.04 4.61 -2.13
CA GLY A 36 -9.48 5.70 -1.25
C GLY A 36 -10.05 6.89 -2.01
N GLU A 37 -11.28 6.77 -2.49
CA GLU A 37 -12.00 7.86 -3.14
C GLU A 37 -13.41 8.02 -2.51
N PRO A 38 -13.47 8.48 -1.24
CA PRO A 38 -14.73 8.54 -0.49
C PRO A 38 -15.77 9.50 -1.08
N GLU A 39 -15.34 10.49 -1.90
CA GLU A 39 -16.24 11.40 -2.60
C GLU A 39 -16.82 10.84 -3.91
N GLN A 40 -16.17 9.80 -4.47
CA GLN A 40 -16.57 9.19 -5.75
C GLN A 40 -17.33 7.88 -5.56
N LEU A 41 -17.16 7.22 -4.41
CA LEU A 41 -17.74 5.91 -4.13
C LEU A 41 -18.88 6.04 -3.11
N ASP A 42 -20.07 5.59 -3.49
CA ASP A 42 -21.11 5.30 -2.49
C ASP A 42 -20.68 4.09 -1.66
N THR A 43 -20.07 4.36 -0.52
CA THR A 43 -19.49 3.34 0.36
C THR A 43 -20.53 2.32 0.86
N LYS A 44 -21.78 2.75 1.10
CA LYS A 44 -22.85 1.85 1.57
C LYS A 44 -23.30 0.91 0.44
N LYS A 45 -23.50 1.44 -0.76
CA LYS A 45 -23.80 0.63 -1.94
C LYS A 45 -22.67 -0.35 -2.24
N LEU A 46 -21.43 0.11 -2.18
CA LEU A 46 -20.25 -0.74 -2.38
C LEU A 46 -20.20 -1.87 -1.35
N ARG A 47 -20.42 -1.58 -0.07
CA ARG A 47 -20.49 -2.61 0.98
C ARG A 47 -21.54 -3.68 0.67
N ALA A 48 -22.73 -3.27 0.23
CA ALA A 48 -23.80 -4.20 -0.12
C ALA A 48 -23.40 -5.11 -1.29
N ILE A 49 -22.77 -4.56 -2.34
CA ILE A 49 -22.28 -5.33 -3.49
C ILE A 49 -21.20 -6.32 -3.04
N LEU A 50 -20.20 -5.88 -2.28
CA LEU A 50 -19.10 -6.73 -1.79
C LEU A 50 -19.64 -7.87 -0.91
N SER A 51 -20.63 -7.58 -0.05
CA SER A 51 -21.29 -8.58 0.79
C SER A 51 -22.04 -9.61 -0.05
N SER A 52 -22.69 -9.22 -1.15
CA SER A 52 -23.40 -10.16 -2.03
C SER A 52 -22.46 -11.14 -2.76
N TYR A 53 -21.22 -10.77 -2.96
CA TYR A 53 -20.16 -11.63 -3.52
C TYR A 53 -19.33 -12.35 -2.45
N ASN A 54 -19.62 -12.19 -1.15
CA ASN A 54 -18.78 -12.68 -0.05
C ASN A 54 -17.32 -12.24 -0.17
N MET A 55 -17.07 -10.99 -0.58
CA MET A 55 -15.74 -10.42 -0.77
C MET A 55 -15.37 -9.52 0.43
N PRO A 56 -14.56 -9.99 1.39
CA PRO A 56 -14.07 -9.15 2.48
C PRO A 56 -13.16 -8.03 1.97
N VAL A 57 -13.12 -6.93 2.73
CA VAL A 57 -12.19 -5.82 2.48
C VAL A 57 -11.05 -5.90 3.50
N CYS A 58 -9.79 -5.99 3.05
CA CYS A 58 -8.65 -5.92 3.94
C CYS A 58 -8.35 -4.48 4.36
N GLY A 59 -8.46 -3.52 3.43
CA GLY A 59 -8.12 -2.14 3.69
C GLY A 59 -8.42 -1.20 2.53
N ILE A 60 -7.89 0.02 2.67
CA ILE A 60 -8.03 1.09 1.69
C ILE A 60 -6.66 1.49 1.16
N THR A 61 -6.47 1.46 -0.16
CA THR A 61 -5.32 2.08 -0.83
C THR A 61 -5.56 3.59 -0.88
N GLY A 62 -4.92 4.34 0.03
CA GLY A 62 -5.13 5.79 0.19
C GLY A 62 -4.04 6.64 -0.45
N MET A 63 -4.20 7.96 -0.34
CA MET A 63 -3.25 9.02 -0.71
C MET A 63 -2.87 9.11 -2.21
N TRP A 64 -3.04 8.06 -2.99
CA TRP A 64 -2.69 8.06 -4.40
C TRP A 64 -3.59 8.99 -5.21
N GLY A 65 -3.03 10.13 -5.64
CA GLY A 65 -3.78 11.22 -6.23
C GLY A 65 -3.76 11.30 -7.76
N ALA A 66 -3.01 10.45 -8.45
CA ALA A 66 -2.80 10.56 -9.89
C ALA A 66 -4.07 10.38 -10.75
N ILE A 67 -5.12 9.78 -10.19
CA ILE A 67 -6.38 9.47 -10.90
C ILE A 67 -7.50 10.42 -10.48
N SER A 68 -7.42 11.00 -9.29
CA SER A 68 -8.43 11.92 -8.75
C SER A 68 -8.18 13.35 -9.23
N LYS A 69 -9.25 14.09 -9.52
CA LYS A 69 -9.18 15.50 -9.89
C LYS A 69 -8.46 16.35 -8.82
N ASP A 70 -8.68 16.04 -7.56
CA ASP A 70 -8.12 16.77 -6.41
C ASP A 70 -6.98 16.02 -5.70
N GLY A 71 -6.49 14.95 -6.28
CA GLY A 71 -5.41 14.14 -5.69
C GLY A 71 -4.14 14.93 -5.42
N TRP A 72 -3.84 15.94 -6.22
CA TRP A 72 -2.71 16.85 -6.01
C TRP A 72 -2.79 17.64 -4.69
N LYS A 73 -3.98 17.76 -4.08
CA LYS A 73 -4.20 18.42 -2.77
C LYS A 73 -3.83 17.53 -1.57
N ARG A 74 -3.53 16.26 -1.78
CA ARG A 74 -3.25 15.28 -0.69
C ARG A 74 -1.83 15.43 -0.14
N LYS A 75 -1.40 16.67 0.14
CA LYS A 75 -0.06 17.05 0.58
C LYS A 75 -0.04 17.30 2.09
N LEU A 76 0.13 16.24 2.89
CA LEU A 76 0.19 16.33 4.36
C LEU A 76 1.36 17.18 4.88
N LEU A 77 2.42 17.31 4.09
CA LEU A 77 3.63 18.05 4.46
C LEU A 77 3.77 19.37 3.70
N SER A 78 2.70 19.89 3.11
CA SER A 78 2.72 21.19 2.43
C SER A 78 3.07 22.33 3.40
N SER A 79 3.62 23.42 2.86
CA SER A 79 3.76 24.70 3.56
C SER A 79 2.43 25.46 3.64
N ASP A 80 1.50 25.17 2.73
CA ASP A 80 0.13 25.71 2.75
C ASP A 80 -0.76 24.93 3.72
N LEU A 81 -1.15 25.58 4.82
CA LEU A 81 -2.01 25.00 5.84
C LEU A 81 -3.37 24.56 5.30
N ALA A 82 -3.91 25.22 4.27
CA ALA A 82 -5.18 24.83 3.68
C ALA A 82 -5.06 23.48 2.94
N LEU A 83 -3.94 23.22 2.27
CA LEU A 83 -3.64 21.92 1.67
C LEU A 83 -3.44 20.83 2.72
N VAL A 84 -2.74 21.14 3.83
CA VAL A 84 -2.58 20.19 4.95
C VAL A 84 -3.93 19.81 5.53
N GLN A 85 -4.81 20.78 5.80
CA GLN A 85 -6.15 20.54 6.35
C GLN A 85 -7.02 19.72 5.37
N ALA A 86 -6.95 20.03 4.06
CA ALA A 86 -7.66 19.26 3.04
C ALA A 86 -7.16 17.81 2.96
N ALA A 87 -5.84 17.61 3.05
CA ALA A 87 -5.24 16.26 3.09
C ALA A 87 -5.64 15.49 4.35
N GLN A 88 -5.65 16.12 5.53
CA GLN A 88 -6.12 15.51 6.77
C GLN A 88 -7.60 15.13 6.69
N LYS A 89 -8.45 16.04 6.19
CA LYS A 89 -9.87 15.72 5.97
C LYS A 89 -10.05 14.50 5.06
N TYR A 90 -9.31 14.44 3.96
CA TYR A 90 -9.33 13.29 3.06
C TYR A 90 -8.96 11.99 3.80
N VAL A 91 -7.92 12.00 4.64
CA VAL A 91 -7.53 10.83 5.44
C VAL A 91 -8.65 10.42 6.41
N TYR A 92 -9.30 11.38 7.08
CA TYR A 92 -10.44 11.09 7.96
C TYR A 92 -11.62 10.47 7.20
N ASP A 93 -11.89 10.95 5.98
CA ASP A 93 -12.96 10.40 5.15
C ASP A 93 -12.64 8.97 4.68
N CYS A 94 -11.37 8.68 4.35
CA CYS A 94 -10.90 7.33 4.04
C CYS A 94 -10.94 6.39 5.26
N ILE A 95 -10.56 6.85 6.44
CA ILE A 95 -10.68 6.06 7.69
C ILE A 95 -12.14 5.66 7.92
N ARG A 96 -13.08 6.61 7.76
CA ARG A 96 -14.51 6.33 7.89
C ARG A 96 -14.99 5.35 6.82
N MET A 97 -14.56 5.52 5.58
CA MET A 97 -14.85 4.59 4.49
C MET A 97 -14.32 3.18 4.81
N CYS A 98 -13.10 3.06 5.28
CA CYS A 98 -12.49 1.80 5.69
C CYS A 98 -13.32 1.10 6.77
N ASN A 99 -13.71 1.82 7.82
CA ASN A 99 -14.55 1.31 8.89
C ASN A 99 -15.92 0.83 8.37
N ILE A 100 -16.59 1.61 7.50
CA ILE A 100 -17.89 1.22 6.91
C ILE A 100 -17.76 -0.06 6.09
N LEU A 101 -16.64 -0.28 5.42
CA LEU A 101 -16.37 -1.47 4.61
C LEU A 101 -15.82 -2.65 5.44
N ASP A 102 -15.77 -2.54 6.77
CA ASP A 102 -15.18 -3.51 7.69
C ASP A 102 -13.67 -3.77 7.46
N GLY A 103 -13.01 -2.92 6.68
CA GLY A 103 -11.55 -2.93 6.47
C GLY A 103 -10.79 -2.61 7.76
N LYS A 104 -9.53 -3.04 7.84
CA LYS A 104 -8.73 -2.89 9.06
C LYS A 104 -7.53 -1.97 8.89
N GLU A 105 -7.12 -1.73 7.66
CA GLU A 105 -5.91 -0.99 7.34
C GLU A 105 -6.18 0.08 6.29
N MET A 106 -5.47 1.18 6.39
CA MET A 106 -5.46 2.22 5.37
C MET A 106 -4.02 2.61 5.09
N ASN A 107 -3.61 2.49 3.84
CA ASN A 107 -2.31 2.95 3.41
C ASN A 107 -2.27 4.48 3.39
N ILE A 108 -1.14 5.04 3.79
CA ILE A 108 -0.86 6.47 3.80
C ILE A 108 0.54 6.73 3.26
N CYS A 109 0.67 7.74 2.38
CA CYS A 109 1.92 8.19 1.81
C CYS A 109 2.16 9.65 2.18
N LEU A 110 3.43 10.06 2.18
CA LEU A 110 3.80 11.43 2.55
C LEU A 110 4.15 12.26 1.32
N PHE A 111 3.31 13.25 1.03
CA PHE A 111 3.53 14.23 -0.03
C PHE A 111 3.69 15.63 0.57
N ALA A 112 4.58 16.41 -0.05
CA ALA A 112 4.82 17.82 0.26
C ALA A 112 4.74 18.67 -1.02
N ASP A 113 5.04 19.96 -0.90
CA ASP A 113 5.19 20.84 -2.05
C ASP A 113 6.39 20.41 -2.89
N ASP A 114 6.37 20.74 -4.17
CA ASP A 114 7.49 20.52 -5.06
C ASP A 114 8.71 21.31 -4.55
N MET A 115 9.85 20.65 -4.47
CA MET A 115 11.09 21.30 -4.07
C MET A 115 11.65 22.07 -5.25
N PRO A 116 11.94 23.38 -5.12
CA PRO A 116 12.63 24.14 -6.14
C PRO A 116 13.99 23.48 -6.47
N GLY A 117 14.25 23.22 -7.75
CA GLY A 117 15.48 22.60 -8.19
C GLY A 117 15.63 21.09 -7.91
N PHE A 118 14.59 20.45 -7.38
CA PHE A 118 14.60 18.99 -7.20
C PHE A 118 14.59 18.28 -8.56
N ASP A 119 15.68 17.60 -8.85
CA ASP A 119 15.79 16.75 -10.03
C ASP A 119 15.23 15.36 -9.73
N LYS A 120 14.02 15.08 -10.21
CA LYS A 120 13.37 13.77 -10.07
C LYS A 120 14.18 12.63 -10.69
N THR A 121 15.08 12.91 -11.62
CA THR A 121 15.89 11.87 -12.27
C THR A 121 17.03 11.37 -11.38
N HIS A 122 17.56 12.22 -10.51
CA HIS A 122 18.59 11.86 -9.53
C HIS A 122 18.03 11.63 -8.12
N GLY A 123 16.88 12.18 -7.82
CA GLY A 123 16.02 11.80 -6.69
C GLY A 123 16.59 11.94 -5.28
N ALA A 124 17.74 12.59 -5.12
CA ALA A 124 18.39 12.68 -3.81
C ALA A 124 18.01 13.98 -3.09
N ILE A 125 17.46 13.84 -1.89
CA ILE A 125 17.41 14.93 -0.91
C ILE A 125 18.51 14.73 0.14
N THR A 126 18.97 15.81 0.74
CA THR A 126 20.00 15.75 1.78
C THR A 126 19.48 15.06 3.06
N ALA A 127 20.38 14.50 3.86
CA ALA A 127 20.05 13.94 5.15
C ALA A 127 19.37 14.96 6.08
N GLN A 128 19.75 16.25 5.97
CA GLN A 128 19.14 17.32 6.76
C GLN A 128 17.70 17.59 6.32
N GLU A 129 17.41 17.58 5.02
CA GLU A 129 16.06 17.72 4.48
C GLU A 129 15.18 16.53 4.92
N LYS A 130 15.67 15.30 4.78
CA LYS A 130 14.97 14.11 5.30
C LYS A 130 14.63 14.25 6.79
N LYS A 131 15.58 14.65 7.61
CA LYS A 131 15.36 14.88 9.05
C LYS A 131 14.29 15.93 9.30
N SER A 132 14.30 17.02 8.55
CA SER A 132 13.29 18.07 8.64
C SER A 132 11.89 17.57 8.28
N PHE A 133 11.75 16.80 7.18
CA PHE A 133 10.49 16.21 6.79
C PHE A 133 9.97 15.19 7.80
N THR A 134 10.85 14.33 8.32
CA THR A 134 10.51 13.38 9.38
C THR A 134 9.95 14.09 10.61
N ALA A 135 10.63 15.13 11.07
CA ALA A 135 10.19 15.93 12.21
C ALA A 135 8.82 16.62 11.97
N LYS A 136 8.55 17.06 10.75
CA LYS A 136 7.26 17.64 10.35
C LYS A 136 6.15 16.58 10.25
N ALA A 137 6.47 15.37 9.80
CA ALA A 137 5.52 14.29 9.62
C ALA A 137 5.00 13.73 10.96
N ILE A 138 5.86 13.58 11.96
CA ILE A 138 5.54 12.91 13.23
C ILE A 138 4.29 13.45 13.91
N PRO A 139 4.16 14.77 14.19
CA PRO A 139 2.98 15.30 14.89
C PRO A 139 1.68 15.11 14.08
N ILE A 140 1.76 15.19 12.75
CA ILE A 140 0.61 14.95 11.87
C ILE A 140 0.20 13.47 11.95
N MET A 141 1.17 12.56 11.86
CA MET A 141 0.91 11.13 11.94
C MET A 141 0.38 10.70 13.31
N ILE A 142 0.85 11.29 14.42
CA ILE A 142 0.30 11.04 15.77
C ILE A 142 -1.19 11.37 15.80
N GLN A 143 -1.58 12.54 15.26
CA GLN A 143 -2.98 12.95 15.23
C GLN A 143 -3.83 11.99 14.36
N LEU A 144 -3.37 11.65 13.16
CA LEU A 144 -4.08 10.78 12.24
C LEU A 144 -4.22 9.35 12.78
N CYS A 145 -3.15 8.80 13.36
CA CYS A 145 -3.15 7.45 13.95
C CYS A 145 -4.10 7.37 15.16
N LYS A 146 -4.21 8.42 15.95
CA LYS A 146 -5.19 8.47 17.05
C LYS A 146 -6.61 8.31 16.52
N VAL A 147 -7.00 9.10 15.51
CA VAL A 147 -8.35 9.02 14.92
C VAL A 147 -8.60 7.65 14.28
N ALA A 148 -7.60 7.10 13.60
CA ALA A 148 -7.71 5.78 12.99
C ALA A 148 -7.91 4.69 14.05
N LYS A 149 -7.11 4.69 15.13
CA LYS A 149 -7.23 3.77 16.26
C LYS A 149 -8.61 3.82 16.91
N ASP A 150 -9.13 5.03 17.14
CA ASP A 150 -10.47 5.24 17.73
C ASP A 150 -11.59 4.70 16.80
N SER A 151 -11.32 4.63 15.50
CA SER A 151 -12.23 4.07 14.47
C SER A 151 -12.00 2.58 14.19
N GLY A 152 -11.10 1.89 14.90
CA GLY A 152 -10.76 0.49 14.67
C GLY A 152 -10.00 0.23 13.36
N VAL A 153 -9.36 1.26 12.80
CA VAL A 153 -8.54 1.22 11.59
C VAL A 153 -7.08 1.49 11.95
N LYS A 154 -6.15 0.82 11.29
CA LYS A 154 -4.72 1.05 11.42
C LYS A 154 -4.19 1.78 10.19
N LEU A 155 -3.45 2.86 10.39
CA LEU A 155 -2.70 3.48 9.30
C LEU A 155 -1.40 2.70 9.07
N VAL A 156 -1.07 2.46 7.81
CA VAL A 156 0.18 1.85 7.38
C VAL A 156 0.91 2.81 6.43
N LEU A 157 2.10 3.24 6.84
CA LEU A 157 2.92 4.16 6.06
C LEU A 157 3.65 3.41 4.95
N GLU A 158 3.41 3.83 3.73
CA GLU A 158 4.07 3.30 2.54
C GLU A 158 5.19 4.24 2.09
N PRO A 159 6.45 3.81 2.12
CA PRO A 159 7.53 4.48 1.41
C PRO A 159 7.37 4.27 -0.10
N LEU A 160 7.31 5.37 -0.84
CA LEU A 160 7.23 5.35 -2.29
C LEU A 160 8.62 5.57 -2.91
N ASN A 161 8.81 5.17 -4.17
CA ASN A 161 10.06 5.46 -4.84
C ASN A 161 10.27 6.99 -5.05
N ARG A 162 11.53 7.39 -5.24
CA ARG A 162 11.98 8.78 -5.41
C ARG A 162 11.29 9.55 -6.53
N TYR A 163 10.75 8.86 -7.53
CA TYR A 163 10.03 9.50 -8.64
C TYR A 163 8.61 9.92 -8.25
N SER A 164 8.05 9.31 -7.19
CA SER A 164 6.75 9.67 -6.63
C SER A 164 6.89 10.71 -5.52
N THR A 165 7.79 10.46 -4.56
CA THR A 165 8.10 11.40 -3.47
C THR A 165 9.47 11.07 -2.87
N PRO A 166 10.36 12.06 -2.66
CA PRO A 166 11.68 11.83 -2.08
C PRO A 166 11.69 11.78 -0.55
N TYR A 167 10.55 12.09 0.11
CA TYR A 167 10.51 12.38 1.54
C TYR A 167 10.48 11.12 2.41
N CYS A 168 9.86 10.06 1.92
CA CYS A 168 9.80 8.76 2.57
C CYS A 168 9.88 7.71 1.45
N ALA A 169 11.10 7.28 1.12
CA ALA A 169 11.35 6.44 -0.05
C ALA A 169 11.85 5.04 0.31
N THR A 170 12.42 4.86 1.50
CA THR A 170 12.95 3.58 1.95
C THR A 170 12.22 3.05 3.19
N ALA A 171 12.32 1.74 3.42
CA ALA A 171 11.89 1.09 4.66
C ALA A 171 12.46 1.79 5.90
N LYS A 172 13.72 2.23 5.83
CA LYS A 172 14.40 2.98 6.90
C LYS A 172 13.74 4.34 7.15
N ASP A 173 13.31 5.06 6.11
CA ASP A 173 12.62 6.34 6.25
C ASP A 173 11.26 6.13 6.95
N ALA A 174 10.50 5.12 6.53
CA ALA A 174 9.21 4.79 7.15
C ALA A 174 9.38 4.36 8.62
N LEU A 175 10.40 3.54 8.89
CA LEU A 175 10.71 3.06 10.25
C LEU A 175 11.08 4.20 11.19
N ALA A 176 11.83 5.20 10.72
CA ALA A 176 12.20 6.38 11.52
C ALA A 176 10.97 7.18 12.00
N ILE A 177 9.86 7.14 11.26
CA ILE A 177 8.59 7.74 11.65
C ILE A 177 7.79 6.77 12.52
N ALA A 178 7.63 5.51 12.11
CA ALA A 178 6.80 4.53 12.79
C ALA A 178 7.27 4.24 14.22
N GLN A 179 8.56 4.29 14.49
CA GLN A 179 9.13 4.13 15.84
C GLN A 179 8.72 5.25 16.81
N GLN A 180 8.29 6.41 16.31
CA GLN A 180 7.93 7.58 17.10
C GLN A 180 6.41 7.83 17.12
N VAL A 181 5.63 7.03 16.39
CA VAL A 181 4.17 7.19 16.27
C VAL A 181 3.47 5.92 16.70
N GLU A 182 2.81 5.98 17.85
CA GLU A 182 2.03 4.85 18.37
C GLU A 182 0.99 4.38 17.34
N SER A 183 0.85 3.09 17.18
CA SER A 183 -0.12 2.44 16.28
C SER A 183 0.11 2.64 14.78
N LEU A 184 1.19 3.30 14.35
CA LEU A 184 1.55 3.36 12.95
C LEU A 184 2.21 2.06 12.52
N GLY A 185 1.65 1.41 11.48
CA GLY A 185 2.29 0.30 10.80
C GLY A 185 3.08 0.75 9.58
N ILE A 186 3.76 -0.19 8.95
CA ILE A 186 4.47 0.01 7.68
C ILE A 186 3.86 -0.91 6.63
N LEU A 187 3.72 -0.38 5.41
CA LEU A 187 3.45 -1.12 4.19
C LEU A 187 4.71 -1.12 3.34
N LEU A 188 5.13 -2.26 2.82
CA LEU A 188 6.22 -2.36 1.85
C LEU A 188 5.69 -2.85 0.50
N ASP A 189 5.99 -2.10 -0.56
CA ASP A 189 5.65 -2.45 -1.95
C ASP A 189 6.90 -2.90 -2.70
N THR A 190 6.86 -4.10 -3.27
CA THR A 190 8.00 -4.69 -3.97
C THR A 190 8.47 -3.89 -5.18
N PHE A 191 7.58 -3.20 -5.87
CA PHE A 191 7.95 -2.31 -6.98
C PHE A 191 8.74 -1.09 -6.50
N HIS A 192 8.30 -0.45 -5.39
CA HIS A 192 9.02 0.69 -4.83
C HIS A 192 10.36 0.26 -4.23
N MET A 193 10.38 -0.85 -3.50
CA MET A 193 11.60 -1.44 -2.94
C MET A 193 12.64 -1.78 -4.02
N ASN A 194 12.21 -2.31 -5.18
CA ASN A 194 13.11 -2.63 -6.29
C ASN A 194 13.90 -1.40 -6.81
N ILE A 195 13.39 -0.20 -6.61
CA ILE A 195 14.04 1.05 -7.03
C ILE A 195 14.93 1.63 -5.93
N GLU A 196 14.52 1.47 -4.66
CA GLU A 196 15.09 2.23 -3.54
C GLU A 196 15.96 1.40 -2.58
N GLU A 197 15.72 0.08 -2.48
CA GLU A 197 16.40 -0.75 -1.49
C GLU A 197 17.56 -1.52 -2.12
N ASP A 198 18.69 -1.56 -1.42
CA ASP A 198 19.84 -2.39 -1.82
C ASP A 198 19.55 -3.89 -1.61
N SER A 199 18.65 -4.23 -0.66
CA SER A 199 18.29 -5.59 -0.31
C SER A 199 16.86 -5.66 0.19
N PHE A 200 16.00 -6.44 -0.49
CA PHE A 200 14.66 -6.73 -0.02
C PHE A 200 14.66 -7.39 1.37
N ALA A 201 15.58 -8.32 1.59
CA ALA A 201 15.66 -9.08 2.84
C ALA A 201 15.96 -8.16 4.03
N ASP A 202 16.93 -7.26 3.89
CA ASP A 202 17.34 -6.35 4.97
C ASP A 202 16.25 -5.31 5.25
N ALA A 203 15.60 -4.79 4.21
CA ALA A 203 14.48 -3.86 4.34
C ALA A 203 13.31 -4.51 5.10
N ILE A 204 12.89 -5.72 4.71
CA ILE A 204 11.84 -6.48 5.39
C ILE A 204 12.24 -6.79 6.83
N GLN A 205 13.46 -7.27 7.07
CA GLN A 205 13.94 -7.59 8.40
C GLN A 205 13.97 -6.36 9.32
N SER A 206 14.37 -5.20 8.80
CA SER A 206 14.40 -3.93 9.56
C SER A 206 13.02 -3.50 10.05
N CYS A 207 11.98 -3.82 9.27
CA CYS A 207 10.59 -3.50 9.60
C CYS A 207 9.90 -4.55 10.48
N ARG A 208 10.64 -5.54 11.02
CA ARG A 208 10.06 -6.56 11.92
C ARG A 208 9.30 -5.91 13.08
N GLY A 209 8.06 -6.33 13.31
CA GLY A 209 7.16 -5.79 14.33
C GLY A 209 6.39 -4.53 13.91
N PHE A 210 6.80 -3.86 12.81
CA PHE A 210 6.09 -2.71 12.22
C PHE A 210 5.40 -3.05 10.90
N LEU A 211 5.89 -4.05 10.17
CA LEU A 211 5.30 -4.45 8.89
C LEU A 211 3.91 -5.07 9.10
N GLN A 212 2.89 -4.44 8.53
CA GLN A 212 1.48 -4.85 8.69
C GLN A 212 0.87 -5.24 7.35
N HIS A 213 1.29 -4.60 6.25
CA HIS A 213 0.76 -4.80 4.92
C HIS A 213 1.89 -4.89 3.89
N THR A 214 1.64 -5.58 2.77
CA THR A 214 2.57 -5.60 1.64
C THR A 214 1.83 -5.46 0.32
N HIS A 215 2.39 -4.65 -0.59
CA HIS A 215 1.98 -4.63 -1.98
C HIS A 215 2.96 -5.42 -2.84
N PHE A 216 2.45 -6.31 -3.67
CA PHE A 216 3.24 -7.10 -4.59
C PHE A 216 2.94 -6.69 -6.04
N ALA A 217 3.96 -6.19 -6.72
CA ALA A 217 4.03 -6.03 -8.15
C ALA A 217 5.45 -6.35 -8.61
N ASP A 218 5.61 -6.81 -9.84
CA ASP A 218 6.94 -7.04 -10.39
C ASP A 218 7.63 -5.70 -10.74
N ASN A 219 8.92 -5.72 -11.07
CA ASN A 219 9.73 -4.51 -11.31
C ASN A 219 9.19 -3.61 -12.44
N ASN A 220 8.37 -4.13 -13.33
CA ASN A 220 7.71 -3.40 -14.42
C ASN A 220 6.23 -3.07 -14.10
N ARG A 221 5.84 -3.15 -12.83
CA ARG A 221 4.47 -2.97 -12.31
C ARG A 221 3.45 -3.95 -12.90
N LYS A 222 3.87 -5.09 -13.45
CA LYS A 222 3.00 -6.21 -13.79
C LYS A 222 2.69 -7.07 -12.57
N MET A 223 1.82 -8.05 -12.75
CA MET A 223 1.60 -9.08 -11.74
C MET A 223 2.90 -9.84 -11.43
N PRO A 224 3.11 -10.32 -10.17
CA PRO A 224 4.27 -11.13 -9.80
C PRO A 224 4.49 -12.34 -10.70
N GLY A 225 5.74 -12.58 -11.06
CA GLY A 225 6.14 -13.69 -11.95
C GLY A 225 6.13 -13.36 -13.43
N PHE A 226 5.80 -12.11 -13.81
CA PHE A 226 5.84 -11.65 -15.19
C PHE A 226 7.04 -10.76 -15.52
N ALA A 227 8.03 -10.68 -14.62
CA ALA A 227 9.31 -10.04 -14.84
C ALA A 227 10.41 -10.68 -13.99
N HIS A 228 11.23 -9.94 -13.22
CA HIS A 228 12.46 -10.52 -12.65
C HIS A 228 12.70 -10.28 -11.16
N ILE A 229 11.71 -9.80 -10.40
CA ILE A 229 11.84 -9.73 -8.94
C ILE A 229 11.93 -11.16 -8.37
N ASP A 230 12.91 -11.38 -7.48
CA ASP A 230 13.04 -12.64 -6.74
C ASP A 230 12.01 -12.71 -5.59
N PHE A 231 10.78 -13.11 -5.94
CA PHE A 231 9.72 -13.28 -4.95
C PHE A 231 9.99 -14.42 -3.96
N TYR A 232 10.87 -15.38 -4.29
CA TYR A 232 11.26 -16.42 -3.34
C TYR A 232 12.04 -15.82 -2.16
N ALA A 233 13.02 -14.98 -2.43
CA ALA A 233 13.78 -14.28 -1.39
C ALA A 233 12.88 -13.37 -0.54
N ILE A 234 11.91 -12.67 -1.15
CA ILE A 234 10.95 -11.81 -0.45
C ILE A 234 10.04 -12.64 0.47
N VAL A 235 9.39 -13.67 -0.03
CA VAL A 235 8.48 -14.54 0.74
C VAL A 235 9.22 -15.22 1.89
N LYS A 236 10.43 -15.70 1.65
CA LYS A 236 11.30 -16.27 2.69
C LYS A 236 11.61 -15.26 3.79
N SER A 237 11.89 -14.00 3.43
CA SER A 237 12.16 -12.93 4.39
C SER A 237 10.90 -12.56 5.20
N LEU A 238 9.72 -12.52 4.58
CA LEU A 238 8.45 -12.31 5.27
C LEU A 238 8.17 -13.45 6.29
N HIS A 239 8.41 -14.70 5.93
CA HIS A 239 8.31 -15.83 6.87
C HIS A 239 9.29 -15.70 8.03
N ALA A 240 10.55 -15.30 7.76
CA ALA A 240 11.58 -15.16 8.78
C ALA A 240 11.23 -14.12 9.86
N ILE A 241 10.45 -13.08 9.50
CA ILE A 241 9.94 -12.10 10.48
C ILE A 241 8.62 -12.49 11.12
N GLY A 242 8.00 -13.62 10.72
CA GLY A 242 6.70 -14.08 11.20
C GLY A 242 5.52 -13.29 10.61
N TYR A 243 5.67 -12.74 9.41
CA TYR A 243 4.60 -11.98 8.76
C TYR A 243 3.38 -12.86 8.44
N SER A 244 2.20 -12.42 8.86
CA SER A 244 0.93 -13.11 8.67
C SER A 244 -0.18 -12.20 8.09
N GLY A 245 0.18 -10.98 7.70
CA GLY A 245 -0.72 -9.98 7.10
C GLY A 245 -1.13 -10.32 5.66
N TYR A 246 -1.70 -9.32 5.00
CA TYR A 246 -2.10 -9.43 3.61
C TYR A 246 -0.92 -9.14 2.68
N VAL A 247 -0.83 -9.94 1.62
CA VAL A 247 -0.09 -9.66 0.40
C VAL A 247 -1.12 -9.21 -0.63
N SER A 248 -1.19 -7.90 -0.87
CA SER A 248 -2.11 -7.32 -1.83
C SER A 248 -1.40 -7.11 -3.17
N PHE A 249 -1.94 -7.65 -4.23
CA PHE A 249 -1.39 -7.39 -5.57
C PHE A 249 -1.76 -5.98 -6.03
N GLU A 250 -0.74 -5.21 -6.46
CA GLU A 250 -0.93 -3.84 -6.96
C GLU A 250 -0.25 -3.62 -8.31
N PRO A 251 -0.64 -4.37 -9.34
CA PRO A 251 -0.10 -4.21 -10.69
C PRO A 251 -0.77 -3.05 -11.44
N ASN A 252 -0.13 -2.64 -12.54
CA ASN A 252 -0.81 -1.91 -13.60
C ASN A 252 -1.50 -2.90 -14.53
N ILE A 253 -2.81 -2.99 -14.46
CA ILE A 253 -3.62 -3.77 -15.41
C ILE A 253 -3.77 -2.96 -16.70
N SER A 254 -3.50 -3.58 -17.84
CA SER A 254 -3.48 -2.91 -19.16
C SER A 254 -4.64 -3.31 -20.09
N ASP A 255 -5.31 -4.42 -19.80
CA ASP A 255 -6.40 -4.94 -20.63
C ASP A 255 -7.45 -5.66 -19.75
N ARG A 256 -8.56 -6.08 -20.40
CA ARG A 256 -9.69 -6.72 -19.70
C ARG A 256 -9.51 -8.24 -19.51
N ASN A 257 -8.44 -8.84 -20.02
CA ASN A 257 -8.19 -10.29 -19.93
C ASN A 257 -7.20 -10.60 -18.80
N TYR A 258 -7.41 -10.01 -17.63
CA TYR A 258 -6.49 -10.08 -16.50
C TYR A 258 -6.68 -11.31 -15.60
N GLU A 259 -7.76 -12.06 -15.76
CA GLU A 259 -8.09 -13.18 -14.87
C GLU A 259 -7.00 -14.26 -14.92
N PHE A 260 -6.48 -14.56 -16.12
CA PHE A 260 -5.38 -15.50 -16.27
C PHE A 260 -4.13 -15.05 -15.53
N THR A 261 -3.75 -13.77 -15.67
CA THR A 261 -2.54 -13.24 -15.03
C THR A 261 -2.66 -13.20 -13.51
N ILE A 262 -3.84 -12.87 -12.96
CA ILE A 262 -4.10 -12.91 -11.53
C ILE A 262 -3.99 -14.36 -11.02
N LYS A 263 -4.68 -15.31 -11.66
CA LYS A 263 -4.65 -16.71 -11.27
C LYS A 263 -3.22 -17.27 -11.29
N HIS A 264 -2.49 -17.02 -12.39
CA HIS A 264 -1.10 -17.45 -12.53
C HIS A 264 -0.21 -16.90 -11.42
N SER A 265 -0.30 -15.62 -11.11
CA SER A 265 0.51 -15.00 -10.05
C SER A 265 0.15 -15.51 -8.65
N LEU A 266 -1.13 -15.74 -8.38
CA LEU A 266 -1.57 -16.36 -7.13
C LEU A 266 -0.98 -17.76 -6.96
N GLU A 267 -1.05 -18.58 -8.00
CA GLU A 267 -0.47 -19.94 -8.02
C GLU A 267 1.06 -19.88 -7.85
N PHE A 268 1.72 -18.98 -8.57
CA PHE A 268 3.17 -18.75 -8.46
C PHE A 268 3.62 -18.38 -7.04
N ILE A 269 2.99 -17.40 -6.41
CA ILE A 269 3.37 -16.97 -5.04
C ILE A 269 3.04 -18.06 -4.02
N ARG A 270 1.92 -18.78 -4.17
CA ARG A 270 1.57 -19.90 -3.27
C ARG A 270 2.55 -21.06 -3.37
N GLN A 271 3.03 -21.39 -4.55
CA GLN A 271 4.08 -22.39 -4.73
C GLN A 271 5.37 -21.99 -4.01
N ILE A 272 5.77 -20.72 -4.16
CA ILE A 272 6.93 -20.16 -3.43
C ILE A 272 6.69 -20.23 -1.91
N GLU A 273 5.50 -19.90 -1.43
CA GLU A 273 5.17 -19.98 0.00
C GLU A 273 5.30 -21.40 0.55
N LEU A 274 4.85 -22.40 -0.18
CA LEU A 274 4.98 -23.81 0.19
C LEU A 274 6.47 -24.24 0.21
N GLN A 275 7.23 -23.90 -0.81
CA GLN A 275 8.66 -24.23 -0.90
C GLN A 275 9.47 -23.58 0.26
N SER A 276 9.19 -22.33 0.57
CA SER A 276 9.90 -21.60 1.64
C SER A 276 9.64 -22.17 3.03
N LYS A 277 8.46 -22.76 3.28
CA LYS A 277 8.12 -23.43 4.55
C LYS A 277 8.82 -24.79 4.70
N SER A 278 8.96 -25.55 3.62
CA SER A 278 9.58 -26.88 3.65
C SER A 278 11.07 -26.84 3.99
N VAL A 279 11.77 -25.76 3.64
CA VAL A 279 13.20 -25.58 3.96
C VAL A 279 13.41 -25.23 5.45
N THR A 280 12.44 -24.56 6.08
CA THR A 280 12.57 -24.15 7.51
C THR A 280 12.31 -25.31 8.49
N THR A 281 11.64 -26.39 8.06
CA THR A 281 11.36 -27.58 8.88
C THR A 281 12.46 -28.65 8.78
N ALA A 282 13.47 -28.48 7.93
CA ALA A 282 14.55 -29.44 7.69
C ALA A 282 15.88 -29.07 8.40
N VAL A 283 15.88 -28.04 9.24
CA VAL A 283 16.98 -27.61 10.11
C VAL A 283 16.52 -27.69 11.56
#